data_5df3ad7f6b7abea738b3eb1a9e4cb865
#
_entry.id   5df3ad7f6b7abea738b3eb1a9e4cb865
#
_cell.length_a   1.000
_cell.length_b   1.000
_cell.length_c   1.000
_cell.angle_alpha   90.00
_cell.angle_beta   90.00
_cell.angle_gamma   90.00
#
_symmetry.space_group_name_H-M   'P 1'
#
loop_
_entity.id
_entity.type
_entity.pdbx_description
1 polymer ?
#
loop_
_entity_poly.entity_id
_entity_poly.type
_entity_poly.pdbx_seq_one_letter_code
_entity_poly.pdbx_strand_id
1 'polypeptide(L)'
;MAVWKISEDVFYVGVNDTTLDLFESQYRIPDGVTYNSYVIKDSKIAVMDTVDNRATDAWFDNLEEVFGGKAPDYLVVSHLEPDHAGNIRKFLVKYPETVVVANAKTVAMLPQFFELDTEELSILEVKEGDTLKLGRHTLHFVMAPMVHWPEVMVEYDEADKILFSADGFGRFGALSQSCTYDAAGKAQDVLEHEWTGEARRYFINIVG
;
A
#
# COMPACT_ATOMS: atom_id res chain seq x y z
N MET A 1 -11.05 7.33 -9.58
CA MET A 1 -10.97 8.21 -8.39
C MET A 1 -9.77 9.09 -8.57
N ALA A 2 -9.78 10.32 -8.13
CA ALA A 2 -8.64 11.20 -8.27
C ALA A 2 -7.56 10.84 -7.24
N VAL A 3 -6.31 11.04 -7.59
CA VAL A 3 -5.16 11.03 -6.69
C VAL A 3 -5.41 12.00 -5.53
N TRP A 4 -5.09 11.60 -4.31
CA TRP A 4 -5.22 12.48 -3.14
C TRP A 4 -3.85 12.85 -2.60
N LYS A 5 -3.67 14.12 -2.31
CA LYS A 5 -2.48 14.61 -1.66
C LYS A 5 -2.63 14.45 -0.13
N ILE A 6 -1.82 13.57 0.48
CA ILE A 6 -1.81 13.33 1.93
C ILE A 6 -0.95 14.38 2.63
N SER A 7 0.23 14.66 2.09
CA SER A 7 1.13 15.72 2.54
C SER A 7 1.76 16.42 1.33
N GLU A 8 2.79 17.24 1.52
CA GLU A 8 3.45 17.92 0.41
C GLU A 8 4.00 16.95 -0.65
N ASP A 9 4.57 15.84 -0.22
CA ASP A 9 5.28 14.88 -1.06
C ASP A 9 4.65 13.48 -1.06
N VAL A 10 3.62 13.22 -0.23
CA VAL A 10 2.95 11.92 -0.13
C VAL A 10 1.57 11.97 -0.79
N PHE A 11 1.34 11.04 -1.71
CA PHE A 11 0.12 10.92 -2.50
C PHE A 11 -0.52 9.55 -2.31
N TYR A 12 -1.83 9.53 -2.10
CA TYR A 12 -2.63 8.31 -2.19
C TYR A 12 -2.94 8.04 -3.66
N VAL A 13 -2.61 6.84 -4.13
CA VAL A 13 -2.81 6.39 -5.50
C VAL A 13 -3.65 5.12 -5.60
N GLY A 14 -4.17 4.65 -4.47
CA GLY A 14 -5.02 3.46 -4.39
C GLY A 14 -6.34 3.58 -5.14
N VAL A 15 -7.12 2.52 -5.14
CA VAL A 15 -8.36 2.42 -5.89
C VAL A 15 -9.49 1.88 -5.02
N ASN A 16 -10.68 2.49 -5.12
CA ASN A 16 -11.91 1.93 -4.54
C ASN A 16 -12.51 0.89 -5.49
N ASP A 17 -12.84 -0.27 -4.99
CA ASP A 17 -13.64 -1.28 -5.67
C ASP A 17 -15.00 -1.41 -4.96
N THR A 18 -16.03 -0.84 -5.58
CA THR A 18 -17.43 -0.94 -5.11
C THR A 18 -18.21 -2.01 -5.85
N THR A 19 -17.54 -2.83 -6.65
CA THR A 19 -18.14 -3.90 -7.45
C THR A 19 -17.93 -5.28 -6.86
N LEU A 20 -17.05 -5.38 -5.85
CA LEU A 20 -16.78 -6.62 -5.14
C LEU A 20 -17.81 -6.83 -4.02
N ASP A 21 -18.52 -7.96 -4.06
CA ASP A 21 -19.53 -8.31 -3.04
C ASP A 21 -18.92 -9.01 -1.82
N LEU A 22 -17.83 -9.76 -2.05
CA LEU A 22 -17.19 -10.60 -1.03
C LEU A 22 -15.67 -10.39 -1.05
N PHE A 23 -15.11 -9.95 0.06
CA PHE A 23 -13.66 -9.96 0.28
C PHE A 23 -13.22 -11.39 0.65
N GLU A 24 -12.09 -11.86 0.13
CA GLU A 24 -11.59 -13.24 0.26
C GLU A 24 -12.65 -14.33 -0.01
N SER A 25 -13.64 -14.04 -0.87
CA SER A 25 -14.74 -14.95 -1.19
C SER A 25 -15.65 -15.33 -0.01
N GLN A 26 -15.52 -14.68 1.14
CA GLN A 26 -16.27 -15.05 2.37
C GLN A 26 -16.85 -13.86 3.13
N TYR A 27 -16.18 -12.71 3.14
CA TYR A 27 -16.61 -11.56 3.94
C TYR A 27 -17.45 -10.60 3.10
N ARG A 28 -18.72 -10.42 3.46
CA ARG A 28 -19.59 -9.45 2.77
C ARG A 28 -19.09 -8.02 2.99
N ILE A 29 -18.96 -7.28 1.90
CA ILE A 29 -18.49 -5.89 1.87
C ILE A 29 -19.47 -5.02 1.07
N PRO A 30 -20.67 -4.73 1.61
CA PRO A 30 -21.71 -3.99 0.89
C PRO A 30 -21.28 -2.59 0.44
N ASP A 31 -20.31 -2.00 1.13
CA ASP A 31 -19.73 -0.69 0.80
C ASP A 31 -18.41 -0.80 0.04
N GLY A 32 -18.12 -1.99 -0.50
CA GLY A 32 -16.89 -2.25 -1.25
C GLY A 32 -15.63 -2.33 -0.39
N VAL A 33 -14.49 -2.13 -1.04
CA VAL A 33 -13.15 -2.18 -0.44
C VAL A 33 -12.27 -1.10 -1.08
N THR A 34 -11.23 -0.71 -0.38
CA THR A 34 -10.18 0.17 -0.89
C THR A 34 -8.87 -0.58 -0.94
N TYR A 35 -8.27 -0.65 -2.12
CA TYR A 35 -6.90 -1.13 -2.29
C TYR A 35 -5.95 0.04 -2.05
N ASN A 36 -5.16 -0.03 -1.00
CA ASN A 36 -4.33 1.09 -0.56
C ASN A 36 -2.93 1.03 -1.17
N SER A 37 -2.55 2.08 -1.87
CA SER A 37 -1.20 2.28 -2.38
C SER A 37 -0.85 3.76 -2.32
N TYR A 38 0.43 4.06 -2.10
CA TYR A 38 0.89 5.44 -1.92
C TYR A 38 2.16 5.69 -2.74
N VAL A 39 2.40 6.96 -3.06
CA VAL A 39 3.67 7.42 -3.66
C VAL A 39 4.27 8.49 -2.77
N ILE A 40 5.53 8.31 -2.40
CA ILE A 40 6.36 9.35 -1.81
C ILE A 40 7.23 9.91 -2.93
N LYS A 41 7.00 11.18 -3.30
CA LYS A 41 7.67 11.87 -4.42
C LYS A 41 8.69 12.88 -3.88
N ASP A 42 9.88 12.38 -3.57
CA ASP A 42 11.01 13.17 -3.05
C ASP A 42 12.17 13.17 -4.07
N SER A 43 13.40 13.29 -3.63
CA SER A 43 14.60 13.16 -4.48
C SER A 43 14.65 11.77 -5.14
N LYS A 44 14.16 10.77 -4.41
CA LYS A 44 13.83 9.42 -4.89
C LYS A 44 12.32 9.20 -4.79
N ILE A 45 11.76 8.45 -5.73
CA ILE A 45 10.34 8.12 -5.75
C ILE A 45 10.16 6.70 -5.22
N ALA A 46 9.35 6.55 -4.17
CA ALA A 46 8.97 5.25 -3.64
C ALA A 46 7.46 5.03 -3.80
N VAL A 47 7.10 3.83 -4.27
CA VAL A 47 5.72 3.33 -4.29
C VAL A 47 5.56 2.38 -3.12
N MET A 48 4.52 2.57 -2.30
CA MET A 48 4.18 1.74 -1.14
C MET A 48 3.06 0.80 -1.53
N ASP A 49 3.35 -0.49 -1.61
CA ASP A 49 2.49 -1.56 -2.10
C ASP A 49 1.89 -1.31 -3.51
N THR A 50 1.24 -2.32 -4.05
CA THR A 50 0.44 -2.22 -5.27
C THR A 50 -1.05 -2.34 -4.93
N VAL A 51 -1.86 -2.81 -5.84
CA VAL A 51 -3.30 -3.04 -5.66
C VAL A 51 -3.71 -4.37 -6.27
N ASP A 52 -4.94 -4.81 -6.00
CA ASP A 52 -5.53 -5.98 -6.65
C ASP A 52 -5.52 -5.85 -8.19
N ASN A 53 -5.38 -6.98 -8.87
CA ASN A 53 -5.39 -7.06 -10.33
C ASN A 53 -6.66 -6.49 -10.98
N ARG A 54 -7.77 -6.45 -10.26
CA ARG A 54 -9.04 -5.86 -10.71
C ARG A 54 -8.93 -4.35 -10.95
N ALA A 55 -8.02 -3.70 -10.22
CA ALA A 55 -7.83 -2.24 -10.25
C ALA A 55 -6.60 -1.80 -11.05
N THR A 56 -5.97 -2.70 -11.82
CA THR A 56 -4.71 -2.48 -12.54
C THR A 56 -4.67 -1.15 -13.31
N ASP A 57 -5.62 -0.95 -14.22
CA ASP A 57 -5.57 0.19 -15.14
C ASP A 57 -5.75 1.51 -14.39
N ALA A 58 -6.74 1.58 -13.49
CA ALA A 58 -6.99 2.77 -12.69
C ALA A 58 -5.80 3.13 -11.78
N TRP A 59 -5.12 2.13 -11.24
CA TRP A 59 -3.93 2.34 -10.42
C TRP A 59 -2.75 2.86 -11.23
N PHE A 60 -2.51 2.30 -12.42
CA PHE A 60 -1.45 2.81 -13.29
C PHE A 60 -1.72 4.24 -13.75
N ASP A 61 -2.98 4.60 -14.05
CA ASP A 61 -3.35 5.98 -14.39
C ASP A 61 -3.04 6.93 -13.21
N ASN A 62 -3.37 6.54 -11.98
CA ASN A 62 -3.04 7.30 -10.77
C ASN A 62 -1.52 7.47 -10.58
N LEU A 63 -0.74 6.42 -10.80
CA LEU A 63 0.72 6.48 -10.72
C LEU A 63 1.32 7.45 -11.75
N GLU A 64 0.86 7.37 -13.00
CA GLU A 64 1.33 8.23 -14.08
C GLU A 64 1.06 9.72 -13.79
N GLU A 65 -0.12 10.02 -13.23
CA GLU A 65 -0.48 11.38 -12.80
C GLU A 65 0.53 11.92 -11.77
N VAL A 66 0.90 11.11 -10.78
CA VAL A 66 1.85 11.52 -9.73
C VAL A 66 3.27 11.57 -10.26
N PHE A 67 3.69 10.59 -11.04
CA PHE A 67 5.08 10.50 -11.53
C PHE A 67 5.44 11.68 -12.43
N GLY A 68 4.51 12.13 -13.27
CA GLY A 68 4.75 13.26 -14.18
C GLY A 68 5.90 12.98 -15.15
N GLY A 69 5.98 11.74 -15.65
CA GLY A 69 6.99 11.29 -16.61
C GLY A 69 8.32 10.84 -15.99
N LYS A 70 8.45 10.79 -14.67
CA LYS A 70 9.60 10.19 -13.97
C LYS A 70 9.33 8.70 -13.70
N ALA A 71 10.37 7.88 -13.70
CA ALA A 71 10.25 6.50 -13.24
C ALA A 71 10.40 6.41 -11.71
N PRO A 72 9.75 5.44 -11.04
CA PRO A 72 9.96 5.19 -9.61
C PRO A 72 11.31 4.54 -9.36
N ASP A 73 11.94 4.91 -8.24
CA ASP A 73 13.21 4.31 -7.78
C ASP A 73 12.95 3.04 -6.98
N TYR A 74 11.88 3.01 -6.19
CA TYR A 74 11.58 1.92 -5.26
C TYR A 74 10.13 1.48 -5.33
N LEU A 75 9.93 0.16 -5.17
CA LEU A 75 8.66 -0.46 -4.81
C LEU A 75 8.84 -1.12 -3.45
N VAL A 76 8.22 -0.56 -2.42
CA VAL A 76 8.21 -1.14 -1.08
C VAL A 76 7.05 -2.12 -1.00
N VAL A 77 7.33 -3.37 -0.64
CA VAL A 77 6.35 -4.45 -0.53
C VAL A 77 6.15 -4.80 0.94
N SER A 78 5.12 -4.25 1.53
CA SER A 78 4.77 -4.42 2.94
C SER A 78 4.06 -5.75 3.19
N HIS A 79 3.24 -6.20 2.19
CA HIS A 79 2.41 -7.39 2.28
C HIS A 79 2.21 -8.07 0.93
N LEU A 80 2.01 -9.40 0.92
CA LEU A 80 1.90 -10.19 -0.32
C LEU A 80 0.46 -10.64 -0.65
N GLU A 81 -0.52 -10.26 0.13
CA GLU A 81 -1.91 -10.52 -0.24
C GLU A 81 -2.27 -9.83 -1.56
N PRO A 82 -3.14 -10.41 -2.41
CA PRO A 82 -3.39 -9.89 -3.77
C PRO A 82 -3.80 -8.43 -3.84
N ASP A 83 -4.49 -7.91 -2.84
CA ASP A 83 -4.92 -6.50 -2.78
C ASP A 83 -3.76 -5.52 -2.49
N HIS A 84 -2.63 -6.01 -2.00
CA HIS A 84 -1.36 -5.27 -1.84
C HIS A 84 -0.35 -5.59 -2.95
N ALA A 85 -0.37 -6.79 -3.50
CA ALA A 85 0.73 -7.31 -4.31
C ALA A 85 0.34 -7.71 -5.74
N GLY A 86 -0.95 -7.67 -6.10
CA GLY A 86 -1.47 -8.21 -7.36
C GLY A 86 -0.84 -7.63 -8.61
N ASN A 87 -0.25 -6.45 -8.55
CA ASN A 87 0.35 -5.79 -9.70
C ASN A 87 1.89 -5.72 -9.67
N ILE A 88 2.58 -6.38 -8.73
CA ILE A 88 4.06 -6.33 -8.64
C ILE A 88 4.69 -6.69 -9.98
N ARG A 89 4.29 -7.81 -10.60
CA ARG A 89 4.86 -8.26 -11.88
C ARG A 89 4.65 -7.24 -13.00
N LYS A 90 3.42 -6.72 -13.15
CA LYS A 90 3.10 -5.73 -14.20
C LYS A 90 3.85 -4.43 -13.98
N PHE A 91 4.00 -4.03 -12.72
CA PHE A 91 4.75 -2.85 -12.34
C PHE A 91 6.24 -2.97 -12.72
N LEU A 92 6.89 -4.10 -12.39
CA LEU A 92 8.29 -4.34 -12.71
C LEU A 92 8.53 -4.50 -14.21
N VAL A 93 7.57 -5.05 -14.98
CA VAL A 93 7.64 -5.06 -16.45
C VAL A 93 7.60 -3.64 -17.02
N LYS A 94 6.80 -2.76 -16.45
CA LYS A 94 6.68 -1.37 -16.90
C LYS A 94 7.85 -0.49 -16.44
N TYR A 95 8.38 -0.75 -15.25
CA TYR A 95 9.47 0.00 -14.63
C TYR A 95 10.63 -0.93 -14.21
N PRO A 96 11.38 -1.48 -15.16
CA PRO A 96 12.36 -2.57 -14.90
C PRO A 96 13.56 -2.14 -14.05
N GLU A 97 13.83 -0.83 -13.95
CA GLU A 97 14.94 -0.29 -13.16
C GLU A 97 14.56 -0.07 -11.67
N THR A 98 13.29 -0.33 -11.31
CA THR A 98 12.82 -0.15 -9.94
C THR A 98 13.43 -1.18 -9.01
N VAL A 99 13.93 -0.74 -7.86
CA VAL A 99 14.42 -1.62 -6.79
C VAL A 99 13.25 -2.05 -5.91
N VAL A 100 13.03 -3.35 -5.78
CA VAL A 100 12.06 -3.92 -4.83
C VAL A 100 12.64 -3.86 -3.43
N VAL A 101 11.95 -3.21 -2.50
CA VAL A 101 12.32 -3.15 -1.08
C VAL A 101 11.41 -4.08 -0.30
N ALA A 102 11.97 -5.11 0.31
CA ALA A 102 11.19 -6.14 0.98
C ALA A 102 12.03 -6.83 2.07
N ASN A 103 11.39 -7.47 3.04
CA ASN A 103 12.13 -8.28 4.00
C ASN A 103 12.44 -9.68 3.44
N ALA A 104 13.37 -10.39 4.09
CA ALA A 104 13.82 -11.72 3.66
C ALA A 104 12.68 -12.74 3.46
N LYS A 105 11.62 -12.65 4.26
CA LYS A 105 10.48 -13.56 4.14
C LYS A 105 9.63 -13.26 2.91
N THR A 106 9.37 -11.99 2.66
CA THR A 106 8.70 -11.52 1.44
C THR A 106 9.46 -11.97 0.21
N VAL A 107 10.80 -11.77 0.18
CA VAL A 107 11.66 -12.20 -0.93
C VAL A 107 11.55 -13.71 -1.18
N ALA A 108 11.57 -14.52 -0.13
CA ALA A 108 11.44 -15.98 -0.24
C ALA A 108 10.04 -16.44 -0.71
N MET A 109 9.00 -15.63 -0.45
CA MET A 109 7.62 -15.94 -0.82
C MET A 109 7.24 -15.45 -2.22
N LEU A 110 7.85 -14.37 -2.71
CA LEU A 110 7.54 -13.77 -4.02
C LEU A 110 7.43 -14.79 -5.18
N PRO A 111 8.37 -15.74 -5.37
CA PRO A 111 8.26 -16.72 -6.44
C PRO A 111 7.10 -17.72 -6.29
N GLN A 112 6.53 -17.85 -5.08
CA GLN A 112 5.43 -18.76 -4.80
C GLN A 112 4.08 -18.17 -5.23
N PHE A 113 3.96 -16.84 -5.25
CA PHE A 113 2.72 -16.13 -5.57
C PHE A 113 2.74 -15.53 -6.98
N PHE A 114 3.95 -15.19 -7.45
CA PHE A 114 4.11 -14.52 -8.74
C PHE A 114 5.14 -15.30 -9.56
N GLU A 115 4.90 -15.40 -10.86
CA GLU A 115 5.88 -15.94 -11.81
C GLU A 115 7.03 -14.91 -12.01
N LEU A 116 7.81 -14.70 -10.94
CA LEU A 116 8.95 -13.77 -10.89
C LEU A 116 10.21 -14.57 -10.57
N ASP A 117 11.26 -14.36 -11.36
CA ASP A 117 12.60 -14.82 -11.00
C ASP A 117 13.26 -13.74 -10.14
N THR A 118 13.39 -14.01 -8.85
CA THR A 118 14.01 -13.05 -7.92
C THR A 118 15.49 -12.82 -8.17
N GLU A 119 16.17 -13.71 -8.91
CA GLU A 119 17.57 -13.52 -9.30
C GLU A 119 17.72 -12.44 -10.39
N GLU A 120 16.66 -12.18 -11.15
CA GLU A 120 16.63 -11.13 -12.18
C GLU A 120 16.19 -9.76 -11.62
N LEU A 121 15.73 -9.69 -10.37
CA LEU A 121 15.24 -8.47 -9.77
C LEU A 121 16.34 -7.73 -8.99
N SER A 122 16.31 -6.40 -9.07
CA SER A 122 17.03 -5.54 -8.13
C SER A 122 16.28 -5.53 -6.80
N ILE A 123 16.81 -6.18 -5.77
CA ILE A 123 16.16 -6.28 -4.45
C ILE A 123 17.03 -5.61 -3.39
N LEU A 124 16.44 -4.74 -2.59
CA LEU A 124 16.97 -4.23 -1.34
C LEU A 124 16.27 -4.97 -0.19
N GLU A 125 16.95 -5.97 0.36
CA GLU A 125 16.45 -6.68 1.53
C GLU A 125 16.60 -5.81 2.79
N VAL A 126 15.51 -5.65 3.54
CA VAL A 126 15.45 -4.87 4.79
C VAL A 126 15.01 -5.74 5.95
N LYS A 127 15.37 -5.32 7.16
CA LYS A 127 15.03 -5.98 8.42
C LYS A 127 14.61 -4.97 9.48
N GLU A 128 14.24 -5.46 10.64
CA GLU A 128 13.87 -4.65 11.81
C GLU A 128 14.87 -3.54 12.08
N GLY A 129 14.36 -2.30 12.11
CA GLY A 129 15.13 -1.10 12.41
C GLY A 129 15.97 -0.52 11.26
N ASP A 130 15.98 -1.17 10.09
CA ASP A 130 16.63 -0.60 8.91
C ASP A 130 15.88 0.67 8.43
N THR A 131 16.56 1.49 7.63
CA THR A 131 15.99 2.73 7.10
C THR A 131 16.28 2.90 5.62
N LEU A 132 15.36 3.56 4.91
CA LEU A 132 15.53 3.97 3.51
C LEU A 132 15.37 5.48 3.37
N LYS A 133 16.42 6.16 2.91
CA LYS A 133 16.40 7.60 2.64
C LYS A 133 15.96 7.88 1.21
N LEU A 134 14.93 8.73 1.07
CA LEU A 134 14.41 9.18 -0.22
C LEU A 134 14.82 10.60 -0.56
N GLY A 135 15.32 11.35 0.42
CA GLY A 135 15.68 12.76 0.39
C GLY A 135 15.34 13.40 1.72
N ARG A 136 14.27 14.18 1.81
CA ARG A 136 13.69 14.69 3.05
C ARG A 136 13.06 13.54 3.87
N HIS A 137 12.41 12.61 3.19
CA HIS A 137 11.76 11.46 3.78
C HIS A 137 12.75 10.35 4.13
N THR A 138 12.53 9.72 5.28
CA THR A 138 13.24 8.54 5.72
C THR A 138 12.21 7.54 6.23
N LEU A 139 12.13 6.38 5.57
CA LEU A 139 11.30 5.27 6.00
C LEU A 139 12.08 4.43 7.01
N HIS A 140 11.44 4.11 8.13
CA HIS A 140 11.90 3.16 9.13
C HIS A 140 11.08 1.88 9.01
N PHE A 141 11.75 0.74 8.87
CA PHE A 141 11.09 -0.56 8.71
C PHE A 141 10.89 -1.23 10.07
N VAL A 142 9.66 -1.66 10.34
CA VAL A 142 9.25 -2.39 11.54
C VAL A 142 8.60 -3.69 11.12
N MET A 143 9.13 -4.81 11.58
CA MET A 143 8.56 -6.11 11.24
C MET A 143 7.28 -6.35 12.06
N ALA A 144 6.21 -6.75 11.38
CA ALA A 144 4.91 -7.03 11.96
C ALA A 144 4.42 -8.45 11.62
N PRO A 145 5.21 -9.50 11.93
CA PRO A 145 4.87 -10.86 11.54
C PRO A 145 3.54 -11.29 12.14
N MET A 146 2.71 -11.94 11.31
CA MET A 146 1.35 -12.38 11.65
C MET A 146 0.33 -11.24 11.85
N VAL A 147 0.59 -10.05 11.30
CA VAL A 147 -0.38 -8.96 11.24
C VAL A 147 -0.71 -8.64 9.74
N HIS A 148 -1.44 -9.55 8.99
CA HIS A 148 -1.91 -10.87 9.50
C HIS A 148 -1.13 -12.05 8.89
N TRP A 149 -0.27 -11.83 7.90
CA TRP A 149 0.60 -12.85 7.32
C TRP A 149 2.02 -12.80 7.90
N PRO A 150 2.80 -13.90 7.73
CA PRO A 150 4.10 -14.03 8.41
C PRO A 150 5.20 -13.09 7.89
N GLU A 151 5.01 -12.49 6.71
CA GLU A 151 6.00 -11.61 6.08
C GLU A 151 5.71 -10.13 6.27
N VAL A 152 4.58 -9.77 6.88
CA VAL A 152 4.16 -8.37 6.97
C VAL A 152 5.21 -7.49 7.67
N MET A 153 5.44 -6.33 7.09
CA MET A 153 6.18 -5.23 7.69
C MET A 153 5.37 -3.93 7.53
N VAL A 154 5.70 -2.95 8.34
CA VAL A 154 5.11 -1.60 8.27
C VAL A 154 6.22 -0.57 8.19
N GLU A 155 5.95 0.58 7.60
CA GLU A 155 6.93 1.63 7.41
C GLU A 155 6.48 2.92 8.09
N TYR A 156 7.38 3.50 8.88
CA TYR A 156 7.16 4.81 9.48
C TYR A 156 7.99 5.87 8.78
N ASP A 157 7.32 6.85 8.18
CA ASP A 157 7.97 8.03 7.63
C ASP A 157 8.23 9.07 8.72
N GLU A 158 9.51 9.36 8.96
CA GLU A 158 9.95 10.28 10.01
C GLU A 158 9.59 11.75 9.68
N ALA A 159 9.60 12.12 8.40
CA ALA A 159 9.43 13.50 7.98
C ALA A 159 8.02 14.04 8.21
N ASP A 160 7.01 13.28 7.78
CA ASP A 160 5.60 13.69 7.87
C ASP A 160 4.85 12.92 8.95
N LYS A 161 5.54 12.02 9.69
CA LYS A 161 5.00 11.19 10.77
C LYS A 161 3.83 10.32 10.31
N ILE A 162 4.00 9.70 9.14
CA ILE A 162 3.01 8.82 8.53
C ILE A 162 3.42 7.37 8.77
N LEU A 163 2.47 6.54 9.20
CA LEU A 163 2.62 5.09 9.28
C LEU A 163 1.89 4.44 8.10
N PHE A 164 2.65 3.73 7.24
CA PHE A 164 2.12 2.82 6.25
C PHE A 164 1.99 1.46 6.92
N SER A 165 0.78 1.04 7.21
CA SER A 165 0.52 -0.03 8.16
C SER A 165 0.04 -1.33 7.53
N ALA A 166 0.05 -1.45 6.21
CA ALA A 166 -0.59 -2.55 5.51
C ALA A 166 -1.99 -2.78 6.12
N ASP A 167 -2.30 -4.00 6.55
CA ASP A 167 -3.59 -4.35 7.15
C ASP A 167 -3.74 -4.04 8.64
N GLY A 168 -2.66 -3.61 9.29
CA GLY A 168 -2.60 -3.49 10.75
C GLY A 168 -3.72 -2.66 11.38
N PHE A 169 -4.22 -1.62 10.68
CA PHE A 169 -5.31 -0.75 11.10
C PHE A 169 -6.42 -0.65 10.06
N GLY A 170 -6.61 -1.71 9.27
CA GLY A 170 -7.58 -1.78 8.19
C GLY A 170 -9.03 -1.75 8.64
N ARG A 171 -9.91 -1.46 7.70
CA ARG A 171 -11.35 -1.61 7.81
C ARG A 171 -11.95 -2.04 6.47
N PHE A 172 -13.13 -2.66 6.51
CA PHE A 172 -13.92 -2.83 5.29
C PHE A 172 -14.60 -1.52 4.87
N GLY A 173 -14.99 -1.46 3.62
CA GLY A 173 -15.68 -0.32 3.02
C GLY A 173 -14.74 0.58 2.19
N ALA A 174 -15.21 0.95 1.01
CA ALA A 174 -14.52 1.89 0.14
C ALA A 174 -14.42 3.28 0.79
N LEU A 175 -13.32 3.98 0.54
CA LEU A 175 -13.15 5.35 1.00
C LEU A 175 -14.19 6.25 0.32
N SER A 176 -15.02 6.93 1.11
CA SER A 176 -15.89 7.98 0.60
C SER A 176 -15.10 9.29 0.43
N GLN A 177 -15.63 10.22 -0.36
CA GLN A 177 -15.05 11.57 -0.48
C GLN A 177 -15.00 12.32 0.87
N SER A 178 -15.73 11.86 1.87
CA SER A 178 -15.72 12.41 3.23
C SER A 178 -14.52 11.96 4.07
N CYS A 179 -13.69 11.04 3.58
CA CYS A 179 -12.40 10.69 4.20
C CYS A 179 -11.28 11.66 3.83
N THR A 180 -11.58 12.80 3.24
CA THR A 180 -10.61 13.84 2.96
C THR A 180 -10.26 14.61 4.23
N TYR A 181 -8.98 14.87 4.41
CA TYR A 181 -8.51 15.83 5.41
C TYR A 181 -9.02 17.23 5.03
N ASP A 182 -9.44 18.01 6.01
CA ASP A 182 -9.70 19.44 5.79
C ASP A 182 -8.36 20.16 5.46
N ALA A 183 -8.49 21.42 5.05
CA ALA A 183 -7.32 22.25 4.71
C ALA A 183 -6.33 22.45 5.88
N ALA A 184 -6.69 22.04 7.09
CA ALA A 184 -5.86 22.07 8.30
C ALA A 184 -5.23 20.68 8.62
N GLY A 185 -5.44 19.67 7.75
CA GLY A 185 -4.92 18.32 7.95
C GLY A 185 -5.67 17.52 9.04
N LYS A 186 -6.87 17.97 9.42
CA LYS A 186 -7.72 17.24 10.37
C LYS A 186 -8.62 16.30 9.60
N ALA A 187 -8.58 15.00 9.93
CA ALA A 187 -9.50 14.03 9.37
C ALA A 187 -10.94 14.52 9.55
N GLN A 188 -11.66 14.69 8.46
CA GLN A 188 -13.09 14.97 8.56
C GLN A 188 -13.78 13.69 9.00
N ASP A 189 -14.60 13.80 10.03
CA ASP A 189 -15.34 12.70 10.63
C ASP A 189 -16.13 11.92 9.58
N VAL A 190 -15.55 10.85 9.11
CA VAL A 190 -16.33 9.67 8.75
C VAL A 190 -17.10 9.33 10.01
N LEU A 191 -18.39 9.15 9.94
CA LEU A 191 -19.24 8.84 11.08
C LEU A 191 -18.54 7.83 11.98
N GLU A 192 -17.99 8.28 13.09
CA GLU A 192 -17.03 7.56 13.95
C GLU A 192 -17.55 6.16 14.33
N HIS A 193 -18.86 6.02 14.48
CA HIS A 193 -19.48 4.75 14.81
C HIS A 193 -19.52 3.75 13.63
N GLU A 194 -19.68 4.21 12.38
CA GLU A 194 -19.65 3.35 11.19
C GLU A 194 -18.22 2.88 10.94
N TRP A 195 -17.26 3.79 11.02
CA TRP A 195 -15.87 3.47 10.89
C TRP A 195 -15.42 2.44 11.93
N THR A 196 -15.78 2.65 13.20
CA THR A 196 -15.42 1.75 14.31
C THR A 196 -16.04 0.36 14.14
N GLY A 197 -17.26 0.27 13.62
CA GLY A 197 -17.95 -0.99 13.36
C GLY A 197 -17.19 -1.86 12.34
N GLU A 198 -16.85 -1.26 11.20
CA GLU A 198 -16.14 -1.95 10.13
C GLU A 198 -14.67 -2.25 10.48
N ALA A 199 -14.00 -1.37 11.23
CA ALA A 199 -12.65 -1.64 11.75
C ALA A 199 -12.64 -2.82 12.73
N ARG A 200 -13.62 -2.93 13.63
CA ARG A 200 -13.75 -4.10 14.53
C ARG A 200 -14.02 -5.38 13.76
N ARG A 201 -14.90 -5.31 12.76
CA ARG A 201 -15.21 -6.48 11.89
C ARG A 201 -13.97 -6.93 11.13
N TYR A 202 -13.19 -5.99 10.59
CA TYR A 202 -11.94 -6.27 9.91
C TYR A 202 -10.92 -6.90 10.87
N PHE A 203 -10.70 -6.28 12.02
CA PHE A 203 -9.75 -6.79 13.02
C PHE A 203 -10.08 -8.24 13.43
N ILE A 204 -11.35 -8.54 13.75
CA ILE A 204 -11.74 -9.89 14.21
C ILE A 204 -11.63 -10.95 13.11
N ASN A 205 -11.86 -10.58 11.86
CA ASN A 205 -11.97 -11.55 10.75
C ASN A 205 -10.68 -11.70 9.95
N ILE A 206 -9.88 -10.66 9.86
CA ILE A 206 -8.67 -10.62 9.03
C ILE A 206 -7.41 -10.63 9.90
N VAL A 207 -7.28 -9.67 10.81
CA VAL A 207 -6.04 -9.53 11.60
C VAL A 207 -5.97 -10.56 12.73
N GLY A 208 -7.09 -10.93 13.36
CA GLY A 208 -7.18 -11.98 14.40
C GLY A 208 -6.96 -11.45 15.80
#